data_15054fb9ed9d2c4dcfcecc4d4f38519c
#
_entry.id   15054fb9ed9d2c4dcfcecc4d4f38519c
#
_cell.length_a   1.000
_cell.length_b   1.000
_cell.length_c   1.000
_cell.angle_alpha   90.00
_cell.angle_beta   90.00
_cell.angle_gamma   90.00
#
_symmetry.space_group_name_H-M   'P 1'
#
loop_
_entity.id
_entity.type
_entity.pdbx_description
1 polymer ?
#
loop_
_entity_poly.entity_id
_entity_poly.type
_entity_poly.pdbx_seq_one_letter_code
_entity_poly.pdbx_strand_id
1 'polypeptide(L)'
;LLNILCGSIPLDGGDVLVNGKSIRKQKDFQRYATIGRVYQNPSLGTCPNLTMLENLSLADNKGKRFGLGFGVNKKRIDAYRAELAALGLGLEDKLDVKMGALSGGQRQAVALLMATMTPLNFLILDEHTAALDPKTAETIMELTGKVVRGKGLTAMMVTHNLRYAVEYGDRLLMLDHGTIVLDRAGKEKEATSTEELLQVFNRYSIL
;
A
#
# COMPACT_ATOMS: atom_id res chain seq x y z
N LEU A 1 1.59 -5.77 -13.94
CA LEU A 1 2.69 -6.04 -13.01
C LEU A 1 2.19 -6.34 -11.59
N LEU A 2 1.42 -5.45 -10.93
CA LEU A 2 0.99 -5.62 -9.53
C LEU A 2 0.24 -6.93 -9.28
N ASN A 3 -0.71 -7.28 -10.15
CA ASN A 3 -1.48 -8.51 -10.04
C ASN A 3 -0.62 -9.78 -10.19
N ILE A 4 0.46 -9.71 -11.00
CA ILE A 4 1.45 -10.79 -11.12
C ILE A 4 2.24 -10.92 -9.81
N LEU A 5 2.69 -9.81 -9.21
CA LEU A 5 3.39 -9.81 -7.92
C LEU A 5 2.53 -10.41 -6.80
N CYS A 6 1.24 -10.07 -6.77
CA CYS A 6 0.27 -10.63 -5.81
C CYS A 6 -0.14 -12.07 -6.10
N GLY A 7 0.15 -12.59 -7.30
CA GLY A 7 -0.24 -13.96 -7.70
C GLY A 7 -1.67 -14.10 -8.20
N SER A 8 -2.40 -12.99 -8.38
CA SER A 8 -3.76 -13.00 -8.94
C SER A 8 -3.77 -13.28 -10.45
N ILE A 9 -2.65 -13.06 -11.12
CA ILE A 9 -2.41 -13.41 -12.53
C ILE A 9 -1.13 -14.23 -12.58
N PRO A 10 -1.11 -15.35 -13.34
CA PRO A 10 0.09 -16.16 -13.50
C PRO A 10 1.19 -15.40 -14.25
N LEU A 11 2.43 -15.79 -14.02
CA LEU A 11 3.60 -15.26 -14.72
C LEU A 11 3.85 -16.14 -15.96
N ASP A 12 3.85 -15.54 -17.14
CA ASP A 12 4.10 -16.25 -18.40
C ASP A 12 5.57 -16.68 -18.53
N GLY A 13 6.50 -15.78 -18.17
CA GLY A 13 7.93 -16.03 -18.23
C GLY A 13 8.69 -15.30 -17.11
N GLY A 14 9.99 -15.58 -16.99
CA GLY A 14 10.84 -14.98 -15.96
C GLY A 14 10.58 -15.51 -14.56
N ASP A 15 10.99 -14.73 -13.54
CA ASP A 15 10.80 -15.07 -12.12
C ASP A 15 10.56 -13.82 -11.28
N VAL A 16 10.00 -14.01 -10.08
CA VAL A 16 9.87 -12.99 -9.05
C VAL A 16 10.61 -13.47 -7.81
N LEU A 17 11.61 -12.70 -7.40
CA LEU A 17 12.42 -13.00 -6.23
C LEU A 17 12.08 -12.03 -5.09
N VAL A 18 11.77 -12.54 -3.92
CA VAL A 18 11.61 -11.79 -2.69
C VAL A 18 12.64 -12.28 -1.68
N ASN A 19 13.51 -11.39 -1.21
CA ASN A 19 14.65 -11.73 -0.37
C ASN A 19 15.51 -12.88 -0.98
N GLY A 20 15.75 -12.83 -2.31
CA GLY A 20 16.52 -13.83 -3.05
C GLY A 20 15.82 -15.18 -3.28
N LYS A 21 14.58 -15.33 -2.84
CA LYS A 21 13.81 -16.59 -3.00
C LYS A 21 12.69 -16.39 -4.02
N SER A 22 12.60 -17.34 -4.98
CA SER A 22 11.52 -17.34 -5.95
C SER A 22 10.16 -17.55 -5.29
N ILE A 23 9.22 -16.69 -5.63
CA ILE A 23 7.81 -16.81 -5.23
C ILE A 23 6.91 -17.26 -6.38
N ARG A 24 7.49 -17.63 -7.53
CA ARG A 24 6.75 -18.01 -8.75
C ARG A 24 5.71 -19.10 -8.50
N LYS A 25 6.05 -20.11 -7.71
CA LYS A 25 5.17 -21.25 -7.38
C LYS A 25 4.24 -21.02 -6.20
N GLN A 26 4.39 -19.88 -5.51
CA GLN A 26 3.52 -19.56 -4.38
C GLN A 26 2.12 -19.17 -4.88
N LYS A 27 1.10 -19.72 -4.20
CA LYS A 27 -0.28 -19.32 -4.39
C LYS A 27 -0.51 -17.90 -3.85
N ASP A 28 -1.56 -17.24 -4.31
CA ASP A 28 -1.93 -15.88 -3.93
C ASP A 28 -2.00 -15.67 -2.40
N PHE A 29 -2.69 -16.56 -1.66
CA PHE A 29 -2.79 -16.47 -0.20
C PHE A 29 -1.43 -16.55 0.52
N GLN A 30 -0.46 -17.29 -0.04
CA GLN A 30 0.90 -17.37 0.50
C GLN A 30 1.65 -16.05 0.29
N ARG A 31 1.49 -15.43 -0.89
CA ARG A 31 2.06 -14.11 -1.20
C ARG A 31 1.42 -13.03 -0.35
N TYR A 32 0.09 -13.02 -0.24
CA TYR A 32 -0.63 -12.06 0.61
C TYR A 32 -0.27 -12.16 2.09
N ALA A 33 0.25 -13.28 2.57
CA ALA A 33 0.74 -13.39 3.94
C ALA A 33 1.90 -12.41 4.23
N THR A 34 2.74 -12.11 3.23
CA THR A 34 3.97 -11.30 3.38
C THR A 34 4.04 -10.09 2.45
N ILE A 35 3.10 -9.95 1.52
CA ILE A 35 2.94 -8.77 0.66
C ILE A 35 1.71 -7.98 1.13
N GLY A 36 1.92 -6.71 1.47
CA GLY A 36 0.85 -5.76 1.73
C GLY A 36 0.42 -5.08 0.43
N ARG A 37 -0.87 -4.78 0.29
CA ARG A 37 -1.37 -3.94 -0.81
C ARG A 37 -2.37 -2.93 -0.30
N VAL A 38 -2.15 -1.67 -0.64
CA VAL A 38 -3.10 -0.57 -0.43
C VAL A 38 -3.65 -0.21 -1.79
N TYR A 39 -4.96 -0.25 -1.93
CA TYR A 39 -5.67 -0.03 -3.18
C TYR A 39 -6.07 1.43 -3.35
N GLN A 40 -6.27 1.85 -4.59
CA GLN A 40 -6.86 3.14 -4.94
C GLN A 40 -8.24 3.32 -4.28
N ASN A 41 -9.09 2.30 -4.37
CA ASN A 41 -10.35 2.25 -3.62
C ASN A 41 -10.12 1.47 -2.31
N PRO A 42 -10.17 2.14 -1.15
CA PRO A 42 -9.93 1.48 0.14
C PRO A 42 -10.93 0.38 0.48
N SER A 43 -12.12 0.38 -0.15
CA SER A 43 -13.11 -0.68 0.05
C SER A 43 -12.67 -2.05 -0.47
N LEU A 44 -11.65 -2.12 -1.34
CA LEU A 44 -11.06 -3.39 -1.79
C LEU A 44 -10.12 -4.01 -0.75
N GLY A 45 -9.59 -3.19 0.16
CA GLY A 45 -8.70 -3.64 1.24
C GLY A 45 -9.35 -3.65 2.63
N THR A 46 -10.65 -3.29 2.73
CA THR A 46 -11.40 -3.20 3.99
C THR A 46 -12.78 -3.79 3.83
N CYS A 47 -13.46 -4.07 4.95
CA CYS A 47 -14.84 -4.51 4.98
C CYS A 47 -15.74 -3.34 5.45
N PRO A 48 -16.40 -2.59 4.53
CA PRO A 48 -17.12 -1.36 4.88
C PRO A 48 -18.27 -1.55 5.90
N ASN A 49 -18.89 -2.72 5.91
CA ASN A 49 -20.01 -3.04 6.79
C ASN A 49 -19.58 -3.49 8.19
N LEU A 50 -18.32 -3.83 8.38
CA LEU A 50 -17.75 -4.19 9.67
C LEU A 50 -17.21 -2.94 10.38
N THR A 51 -17.14 -3.01 11.71
CA THR A 51 -16.51 -1.99 12.54
C THR A 51 -14.98 -1.91 12.27
N MET A 52 -14.36 -0.82 12.68
CA MET A 52 -12.91 -0.67 12.59
C MET A 52 -12.20 -1.72 13.43
N LEU A 53 -12.72 -2.05 14.62
CA LEU A 53 -12.20 -3.13 15.49
C LEU A 53 -12.20 -4.49 14.78
N GLU A 54 -13.29 -4.84 14.10
CA GLU A 54 -13.40 -6.07 13.33
C GLU A 54 -12.42 -6.10 12.16
N ASN A 55 -12.30 -5.01 11.41
CA ASN A 55 -11.34 -4.87 10.31
C ASN A 55 -9.89 -5.04 10.79
N LEU A 56 -9.50 -4.35 11.87
CA LEU A 56 -8.16 -4.45 12.45
C LEU A 56 -7.88 -5.86 12.96
N SER A 57 -8.87 -6.51 13.58
CA SER A 57 -8.75 -7.89 14.06
C SER A 57 -8.55 -8.88 12.89
N LEU A 58 -9.24 -8.69 11.77
CA LEU A 58 -9.02 -9.49 10.56
C LEU A 58 -7.60 -9.30 10.00
N ALA A 59 -7.14 -8.05 9.94
CA ALA A 59 -5.78 -7.74 9.46
C ALA A 59 -4.68 -8.32 10.37
N ASP A 60 -4.85 -8.23 11.68
CA ASP A 60 -3.91 -8.79 12.67
C ASP A 60 -3.84 -10.32 12.62
N ASN A 61 -4.89 -10.98 12.14
CA ASN A 61 -4.92 -12.43 11.95
C ASN A 61 -4.36 -12.89 10.58
N LYS A 62 -3.90 -11.97 9.75
CA LYS A 62 -3.31 -12.28 8.44
C LYS A 62 -2.15 -13.27 8.58
N GLY A 63 -2.18 -14.34 7.81
CA GLY A 63 -1.14 -15.39 7.82
C GLY A 63 -1.18 -16.33 9.03
N LYS A 64 -2.08 -16.12 9.99
CA LYS A 64 -2.27 -17.03 11.14
C LYS A 64 -3.31 -18.11 10.80
N ARG A 65 -3.24 -19.23 11.54
CA ARG A 65 -4.27 -20.29 11.44
C ARG A 65 -5.55 -19.81 12.12
N PHE A 66 -6.66 -19.88 11.42
CA PHE A 66 -7.98 -19.65 11.98
C PHE A 66 -8.44 -20.91 12.75
N GLY A 67 -8.85 -20.72 14.01
CA GLY A 67 -9.48 -21.73 14.83
C GLY A 67 -10.97 -21.42 15.05
N LEU A 68 -11.62 -22.12 15.98
CA LEU A 68 -13.02 -21.90 16.39
C LEU A 68 -13.16 -20.74 17.41
N GLY A 69 -12.15 -19.89 17.55
CA GLY A 69 -12.18 -18.74 18.46
C GLY A 69 -12.93 -17.54 17.88
N PHE A 70 -13.17 -16.53 18.75
CA PHE A 70 -13.76 -15.26 18.31
C PHE A 70 -12.85 -14.53 17.32
N GLY A 71 -13.43 -13.99 16.24
CA GLY A 71 -12.72 -13.24 15.22
C GLY A 71 -12.13 -11.91 15.72
N VAL A 72 -12.72 -11.33 16.78
CA VAL A 72 -12.27 -10.08 17.40
C VAL A 72 -11.33 -10.37 18.56
N ASN A 73 -10.11 -9.83 18.48
CA ASN A 73 -9.10 -9.96 19.54
C ASN A 73 -9.21 -8.81 20.56
N LYS A 74 -10.07 -8.99 21.56
CA LYS A 74 -10.29 -7.97 22.61
C LYS A 74 -9.03 -7.63 23.41
N LYS A 75 -8.05 -8.54 23.49
CA LYS A 75 -6.77 -8.29 24.21
C LYS A 75 -5.86 -7.30 23.48
N ARG A 76 -6.14 -7.02 22.21
CA ARG A 76 -5.37 -6.12 21.36
C ARG A 76 -5.98 -4.71 21.24
N ILE A 77 -7.11 -4.43 21.87
CA ILE A 77 -7.84 -3.16 21.73
C ILE A 77 -6.93 -1.97 22.05
N ASP A 78 -6.18 -2.02 23.15
CA ASP A 78 -5.30 -0.91 23.53
C ASP A 78 -4.14 -0.72 22.54
N ALA A 79 -3.62 -1.81 21.98
CA ALA A 79 -2.61 -1.74 20.93
C ALA A 79 -3.20 -1.12 19.64
N TYR A 80 -4.42 -1.50 19.26
CA TYR A 80 -5.09 -0.90 18.08
C TYR A 80 -5.36 0.60 18.29
N ARG A 81 -5.77 1.01 19.51
CA ARG A 81 -5.91 2.43 19.84
C ARG A 81 -4.59 3.20 19.69
N ALA A 82 -3.50 2.66 20.22
CA ALA A 82 -2.19 3.27 20.11
C ALA A 82 -1.74 3.39 18.65
N GLU A 83 -1.95 2.34 17.83
CA GLU A 83 -1.62 2.36 16.41
C GLU A 83 -2.50 3.39 15.64
N LEU A 84 -3.78 3.52 15.97
CA LEU A 84 -4.69 4.51 15.38
C LEU A 84 -4.31 5.94 15.82
N ALA A 85 -3.98 6.15 17.09
CA ALA A 85 -3.53 7.45 17.60
C ALA A 85 -2.26 7.94 16.89
N ALA A 86 -1.34 7.01 16.54
CA ALA A 86 -0.12 7.32 15.77
C ALA A 86 -0.40 7.85 14.36
N LEU A 87 -1.61 7.60 13.80
CA LEU A 87 -2.03 8.18 12.52
C LEU A 87 -2.36 9.67 12.62
N GLY A 88 -2.67 10.19 13.84
CA GLY A 88 -2.99 11.61 14.06
C GLY A 88 -4.32 12.08 13.45
N LEU A 89 -5.28 11.17 13.25
CA LEU A 89 -6.55 11.44 12.57
C LEU A 89 -7.79 11.34 13.49
N GLY A 90 -7.60 11.23 14.80
CA GLY A 90 -8.67 11.11 15.80
C GLY A 90 -9.51 9.84 15.62
N LEU A 91 -8.87 8.71 15.35
CA LEU A 91 -9.51 7.42 15.07
C LEU A 91 -9.46 6.47 16.26
N GLU A 92 -8.65 6.74 17.27
CA GLU A 92 -8.38 5.89 18.44
C GLU A 92 -9.65 5.58 19.25
N ASP A 93 -10.60 6.50 19.27
CA ASP A 93 -11.88 6.35 19.99
C ASP A 93 -13.03 5.87 19.11
N LYS A 94 -12.75 5.52 17.83
CA LYS A 94 -13.77 5.14 16.83
C LYS A 94 -13.78 3.65 16.49
N LEU A 95 -13.28 2.79 17.35
CA LEU A 95 -13.16 1.35 17.09
C LEU A 95 -14.50 0.69 16.74
N ASP A 96 -15.61 1.17 17.31
CA ASP A 96 -16.97 0.63 17.07
C ASP A 96 -17.67 1.26 15.86
N VAL A 97 -17.03 2.25 15.20
CA VAL A 97 -17.57 2.88 13.99
C VAL A 97 -17.33 1.96 12.78
N LYS A 98 -18.35 1.81 11.94
CA LYS A 98 -18.20 1.06 10.68
C LYS A 98 -17.21 1.73 9.74
N MET A 99 -16.37 0.93 9.09
CA MET A 99 -15.39 1.43 8.11
C MET A 99 -16.03 2.28 7.01
N GLY A 100 -17.23 1.91 6.56
CA GLY A 100 -17.97 2.66 5.54
C GLY A 100 -18.40 4.07 5.96
N ALA A 101 -18.49 4.36 7.27
CA ALA A 101 -18.85 5.68 7.80
C ALA A 101 -17.65 6.64 7.92
N LEU A 102 -16.42 6.16 7.73
CA LEU A 102 -15.22 6.99 7.74
C LEU A 102 -15.11 7.82 6.46
N SER A 103 -14.45 8.99 6.55
CA SER A 103 -14.06 9.76 5.36
C SER A 103 -13.11 8.95 4.46
N GLY A 104 -12.97 9.35 3.19
CA GLY A 104 -12.07 8.69 2.25
C GLY A 104 -10.63 8.61 2.78
N GLY A 105 -10.09 9.72 3.27
CA GLY A 105 -8.74 9.78 3.83
C GLY A 105 -8.58 8.96 5.12
N GLN A 106 -9.55 9.02 6.03
CA GLN A 106 -9.55 8.19 7.24
C GLN A 106 -9.54 6.71 6.90
N ARG A 107 -10.39 6.29 5.96
CA ARG A 107 -10.45 4.90 5.49
C ARG A 107 -9.15 4.47 4.83
N GLN A 108 -8.53 5.35 4.04
CA GLN A 108 -7.24 5.08 3.40
C GLN A 108 -6.12 4.92 4.42
N ALA A 109 -6.07 5.77 5.45
CA ALA A 109 -5.10 5.66 6.54
C ALA A 109 -5.26 4.33 7.31
N VAL A 110 -6.50 3.93 7.62
CA VAL A 110 -6.74 2.63 8.27
C VAL A 110 -6.39 1.47 7.33
N ALA A 111 -6.66 1.57 6.02
CA ALA A 111 -6.24 0.56 5.04
C ALA A 111 -4.70 0.40 4.98
N LEU A 112 -3.96 1.52 5.04
CA LEU A 112 -2.50 1.51 5.13
C LEU A 112 -2.02 0.85 6.43
N LEU A 113 -2.62 1.20 7.58
CA LEU A 113 -2.34 0.57 8.86
C LEU A 113 -2.57 -0.94 8.77
N MET A 114 -3.75 -1.37 8.34
CA MET A 114 -4.11 -2.79 8.19
C MET A 114 -3.13 -3.54 7.29
N ALA A 115 -2.75 -2.95 6.15
CA ALA A 115 -1.80 -3.55 5.22
C ALA A 115 -0.41 -3.78 5.85
N THR A 116 -0.05 -2.99 6.87
CA THR A 116 1.29 -2.98 7.51
C THR A 116 1.31 -3.45 8.96
N MET A 117 0.19 -3.97 9.50
CA MET A 117 0.09 -4.48 10.89
C MET A 117 0.91 -5.76 11.12
N THR A 118 1.04 -6.59 10.11
CA THR A 118 1.82 -7.82 10.18
C THR A 118 3.17 -7.64 9.48
N PRO A 119 4.21 -8.41 9.83
CA PRO A 119 5.50 -8.33 9.15
C PRO A 119 5.36 -8.52 7.63
N LEU A 120 5.93 -7.62 6.87
CA LEU A 120 5.90 -7.63 5.41
C LEU A 120 7.31 -7.75 4.84
N ASN A 121 7.42 -8.43 3.70
CA ASN A 121 8.58 -8.38 2.83
C ASN A 121 8.47 -7.24 1.81
N PHE A 122 7.22 -6.87 1.44
CA PHE A 122 6.98 -5.92 0.36
C PHE A 122 5.62 -5.24 0.52
N LEU A 123 5.56 -3.94 0.27
CA LEU A 123 4.33 -3.14 0.28
C LEU A 123 4.04 -2.58 -1.11
N ILE A 124 2.84 -2.82 -1.61
CA ILE A 124 2.34 -2.26 -2.86
C ILE A 124 1.36 -1.12 -2.54
N LEU A 125 1.60 0.05 -3.11
CA LEU A 125 0.78 1.25 -3.00
C LEU A 125 0.22 1.54 -4.40
N ASP A 126 -1.02 1.17 -4.65
CA ASP A 126 -1.66 1.20 -5.97
C ASP A 126 -2.54 2.44 -6.10
N GLU A 127 -1.98 3.54 -6.58
CA GLU A 127 -2.64 4.85 -6.73
C GLU A 127 -3.43 5.28 -5.48
N HIS A 128 -2.93 4.94 -4.31
CA HIS A 128 -3.65 4.98 -3.03
C HIS A 128 -4.10 6.38 -2.56
N THR A 129 -3.74 7.43 -3.28
CA THR A 129 -4.17 8.82 -3.01
C THR A 129 -5.01 9.44 -4.11
N ALA A 130 -5.21 8.73 -5.25
CA ALA A 130 -5.85 9.31 -6.43
C ALA A 130 -7.32 9.71 -6.24
N ALA A 131 -8.03 9.03 -5.33
CA ALA A 131 -9.44 9.31 -5.04
C ALA A 131 -9.66 10.35 -3.92
N LEU A 132 -8.59 11.01 -3.44
CA LEU A 132 -8.63 11.94 -2.32
C LEU A 132 -8.50 13.39 -2.83
N ASP A 133 -9.03 14.33 -2.05
CA ASP A 133 -8.74 15.74 -2.27
C ASP A 133 -7.25 16.06 -2.03
N PRO A 134 -6.69 17.13 -2.63
CA PRO A 134 -5.25 17.39 -2.61
C PRO A 134 -4.65 17.45 -1.19
N LYS A 135 -5.35 18.11 -0.24
CA LYS A 135 -4.85 18.25 1.14
C LYS A 135 -4.82 16.91 1.87
N THR A 136 -5.87 16.12 1.72
CA THR A 136 -5.94 14.78 2.30
C THR A 136 -4.92 13.84 1.65
N ALA A 137 -4.74 13.92 0.33
CA ALA A 137 -3.73 13.14 -0.39
C ALA A 137 -2.30 13.43 0.13
N GLU A 138 -1.97 14.69 0.38
CA GLU A 138 -0.69 15.08 0.98
C GLU A 138 -0.49 14.46 2.37
N THR A 139 -1.50 14.57 3.24
CA THR A 139 -1.48 13.96 4.58
C THR A 139 -1.26 12.44 4.52
N ILE A 140 -1.94 11.73 3.59
CA ILE A 140 -1.77 10.29 3.40
C ILE A 140 -0.39 9.94 2.85
N MET A 141 0.17 10.76 1.94
CA MET A 141 1.53 10.56 1.44
C MET A 141 2.59 10.71 2.53
N GLU A 142 2.50 11.75 3.37
CA GLU A 142 3.38 11.94 4.51
C GLU A 142 3.30 10.76 5.50
N LEU A 143 2.06 10.33 5.81
CA LEU A 143 1.82 9.17 6.67
C LEU A 143 2.43 7.90 6.08
N THR A 144 2.24 7.67 4.78
CA THR A 144 2.83 6.55 4.05
C THR A 144 4.35 6.56 4.17
N GLY A 145 4.98 7.71 3.94
CA GLY A 145 6.42 7.87 4.09
C GLY A 145 6.92 7.58 5.51
N LYS A 146 6.18 8.03 6.55
CA LYS A 146 6.50 7.72 7.96
C LYS A 146 6.41 6.21 8.23
N VAL A 147 5.35 5.56 7.78
CA VAL A 147 5.15 4.12 7.98
C VAL A 147 6.22 3.29 7.26
N VAL A 148 6.50 3.60 5.99
CA VAL A 148 7.50 2.87 5.19
C VAL A 148 8.89 2.99 5.82
N ARG A 149 9.32 4.21 6.16
CA ARG A 149 10.64 4.44 6.79
C ARG A 149 10.69 3.88 8.21
N GLY A 150 9.67 4.12 9.02
CA GLY A 150 9.64 3.67 10.41
C GLY A 150 9.66 2.16 10.58
N LYS A 151 9.11 1.42 9.61
CA LYS A 151 9.11 -0.05 9.59
C LYS A 151 10.20 -0.66 8.70
N GLY A 152 11.03 0.14 8.04
CA GLY A 152 12.07 -0.33 7.11
C GLY A 152 11.53 -1.16 5.94
N LEU A 153 10.36 -0.78 5.39
CA LEU A 153 9.70 -1.56 4.35
C LEU A 153 10.26 -1.28 2.97
N THR A 154 10.41 -2.32 2.15
CA THR A 154 10.53 -2.17 0.71
C THR A 154 9.12 -1.91 0.14
N ALA A 155 8.95 -0.78 -0.55
CA ALA A 155 7.66 -0.39 -1.09
C ALA A 155 7.74 -0.07 -2.58
N MET A 156 6.69 -0.44 -3.33
CA MET A 156 6.47 -0.02 -4.70
C MET A 156 5.19 0.82 -4.75
N MET A 157 5.34 2.08 -5.15
CA MET A 157 4.22 2.98 -5.36
C MET A 157 3.96 3.15 -6.85
N VAL A 158 2.72 2.91 -7.27
CA VAL A 158 2.22 3.29 -8.58
C VAL A 158 1.44 4.59 -8.43
N THR A 159 1.75 5.57 -9.24
CA THR A 159 1.09 6.87 -9.23
C THR A 159 1.13 7.50 -10.63
N HIS A 160 0.09 8.25 -10.97
CA HIS A 160 0.07 9.16 -12.11
C HIS A 160 0.45 10.61 -11.72
N ASN A 161 0.66 10.87 -10.43
CA ASN A 161 1.10 12.17 -9.95
C ASN A 161 2.62 12.28 -10.06
N LEU A 162 3.10 13.03 -11.06
CA LEU A 162 4.53 13.19 -11.34
C LEU A 162 5.29 13.84 -10.17
N ARG A 163 4.65 14.74 -9.40
CA ARG A 163 5.27 15.33 -8.22
C ARG A 163 5.60 14.26 -7.19
N TYR A 164 4.65 13.38 -6.87
CA TYR A 164 4.90 12.29 -5.92
C TYR A 164 5.94 11.30 -6.44
N ALA A 165 5.97 11.03 -7.75
CA ALA A 165 6.99 10.19 -8.36
C ALA A 165 8.42 10.77 -8.20
N VAL A 166 8.55 12.09 -8.27
CA VAL A 166 9.83 12.79 -8.04
C VAL A 166 10.18 12.86 -6.56
N GLU A 167 9.22 13.19 -5.69
CA GLU A 167 9.48 13.45 -4.26
C GLU A 167 9.74 12.18 -3.44
N TYR A 168 9.09 11.05 -3.79
CA TYR A 168 9.13 9.83 -2.99
C TYR A 168 9.92 8.71 -3.65
N GLY A 169 10.47 7.82 -2.81
CA GLY A 169 11.23 6.63 -3.23
C GLY A 169 12.66 6.91 -3.70
N ASP A 170 13.44 5.86 -3.79
CA ASP A 170 14.89 5.88 -4.12
C ASP A 170 15.14 5.51 -5.58
N ARG A 171 14.14 4.98 -6.26
CA ARG A 171 14.16 4.58 -7.67
C ARG A 171 12.85 4.93 -8.34
N LEU A 172 12.94 5.44 -9.57
CA LEU A 172 11.82 5.85 -10.39
C LEU A 172 11.81 5.02 -11.68
N LEU A 173 10.69 4.38 -11.95
CA LEU A 173 10.44 3.64 -13.19
C LEU A 173 9.27 4.26 -13.92
N MET A 174 9.39 4.44 -15.23
CA MET A 174 8.26 4.74 -16.11
C MET A 174 8.03 3.56 -17.04
N LEU A 175 6.78 3.09 -17.08
CA LEU A 175 6.37 2.00 -17.95
C LEU A 175 5.44 2.53 -19.03
N ASP A 176 5.69 2.09 -20.26
CA ASP A 176 4.81 2.32 -21.40
C ASP A 176 4.61 1.01 -22.14
N HIS A 177 3.35 0.63 -22.44
CA HIS A 177 2.97 -0.62 -23.12
C HIS A 177 3.72 -1.87 -22.62
N GLY A 178 3.92 -1.96 -21.29
CA GLY A 178 4.59 -3.10 -20.63
C GLY A 178 6.13 -3.05 -20.68
N THR A 179 6.73 -2.03 -21.28
CA THR A 179 8.17 -1.83 -21.36
C THR A 179 8.62 -0.72 -20.41
N ILE A 180 9.79 -0.88 -19.80
CA ILE A 180 10.39 0.19 -19.00
C ILE A 180 11.06 1.19 -19.96
N VAL A 181 10.55 2.42 -19.99
CA VAL A 181 11.05 3.51 -20.86
C VAL A 181 11.91 4.51 -20.09
N LEU A 182 11.85 4.49 -18.76
CA LEU A 182 12.73 5.26 -17.88
C LEU A 182 13.05 4.42 -16.64
N ASP A 183 14.31 4.40 -16.23
CA ASP A 183 14.79 3.78 -14.99
C ASP A 183 15.87 4.68 -14.39
N ARG A 184 15.58 5.29 -13.22
CA ARG A 184 16.51 6.19 -12.53
C ARG A 184 16.59 5.84 -11.06
N ALA A 185 17.79 5.83 -10.51
CA ALA A 185 18.05 5.52 -9.11
C ALA A 185 19.12 6.46 -8.53
N GLY A 186 19.15 6.60 -7.19
CA GLY A 186 20.13 7.40 -6.47
C GLY A 186 20.21 8.83 -7.00
N LYS A 187 21.42 9.31 -7.31
CA LYS A 187 21.67 10.70 -7.75
C LYS A 187 20.91 11.09 -9.04
N GLU A 188 20.71 10.16 -9.96
CA GLU A 188 19.93 10.43 -11.17
C GLU A 188 18.46 10.66 -10.84
N LYS A 189 17.91 9.89 -9.90
CA LYS A 189 16.54 10.09 -9.41
C LYS A 189 16.42 11.40 -8.65
N GLU A 190 17.34 11.73 -7.77
CA GLU A 190 17.36 12.98 -7.00
C GLU A 190 17.45 14.23 -7.89
N ALA A 191 18.16 14.13 -9.01
CA ALA A 191 18.27 15.23 -9.99
C ALA A 191 17.08 15.33 -10.95
N THR A 192 16.14 14.36 -10.93
CA THR A 192 15.00 14.34 -11.86
C THR A 192 13.97 15.38 -11.47
N SER A 193 13.56 16.24 -12.42
CA SER A 193 12.49 17.22 -12.21
C SER A 193 11.14 16.71 -12.73
N THR A 194 10.07 17.35 -12.25
CA THR A 194 8.72 17.08 -12.74
C THR A 194 8.56 17.45 -14.22
N GLU A 195 9.21 18.53 -14.66
CA GLU A 195 9.21 19.00 -16.05
C GLU A 195 9.86 17.98 -16.98
N GLU A 196 10.97 17.41 -16.55
CA GLU A 196 11.67 16.36 -17.30
C GLU A 196 10.80 15.10 -17.43
N LEU A 197 10.17 14.66 -16.34
CA LEU A 197 9.23 13.54 -16.40
C LEU A 197 8.06 13.79 -17.32
N LEU A 198 7.51 15.01 -17.30
CA LEU A 198 6.42 15.41 -18.18
C LEU A 198 6.84 15.34 -19.66
N GLN A 199 8.06 15.76 -19.99
CA GLN A 199 8.59 15.66 -21.36
C GLN A 199 8.71 14.19 -21.80
N VAL A 200 9.22 13.31 -20.93
CA VAL A 200 9.28 11.88 -21.22
C VAL A 200 7.87 11.31 -21.39
N PHE A 201 6.95 11.60 -20.46
CA PHE A 201 5.57 11.15 -20.50
C PHE A 201 4.88 11.55 -21.81
N ASN A 202 4.97 12.82 -22.21
CA ASN A 202 4.37 13.32 -23.44
C ASN A 202 4.94 12.65 -24.69
N ARG A 203 6.24 12.27 -24.70
CA ARG A 203 6.87 11.59 -25.85
C ARG A 203 6.25 10.22 -26.10
N TYR A 204 5.82 9.51 -25.07
CA TYR A 204 5.27 8.15 -25.16
C TYR A 204 3.73 8.15 -25.19
N SER A 205 3.05 9.20 -24.70
CA SER A 205 1.58 9.30 -24.71
C SER A 205 0.97 9.80 -26.03
N ILE A 206 1.79 10.18 -27.02
CA ILE A 206 1.34 10.71 -28.32
C ILE A 206 1.35 9.60 -29.42
N LEU A 207 1.67 8.39 -29.08
CA LEU A 207 1.60 7.22 -29.96
C LEU A 207 0.43 6.30 -29.59
#